data_fdb3b69fe4ba45ce9ece7118227a0a9a
#
_entry.id   fdb3b69fe4ba45ce9ece7118227a0a9a
#
_cell.length_a   1.000
_cell.length_b   1.000
_cell.length_c   1.000
_cell.angle_alpha   90.00
_cell.angle_beta   90.00
_cell.angle_gamma   90.00
#
_symmetry.space_group_name_H-M   'P 1'
#
loop_
_entity.id
_entity.type
_entity.pdbx_description
1 polymer ?
#
loop_
_entity_poly.entity_id
_entity_poly.type
_entity_poly.pdbx_seq_one_letter_code
_entity_poly.pdbx_strand_id
1 'polypeptide(L)'
;YLMMKRGCEVIALHCDNAPFTGPKVHENFDKIIDQLQSYAKGVPITKKVVKYGEYLQQAKDCAPEKMTCVLCKSGMYKIAEKLAHKYGASAIVDGSSVGQVASQTLSNILATRHGVDMPILSPLIGLDKLEITRIAEDIGTFEISKLDDGGCHAVPKYPETKADVDRVEEACRAMNQKEAIEKAFDSID
;
A
#
# COMPACT_ATOMS: atom_id res chain seq x y z
N TYR A 1 -10.80 5.14 -7.63
CA TYR A 1 -11.99 5.85 -8.12
C TYR A 1 -11.66 7.28 -8.57
N LEU A 2 -11.07 8.12 -7.70
CA LEU A 2 -10.78 9.53 -8.02
C LEU A 2 -9.88 9.68 -9.25
N MET A 3 -8.91 8.80 -9.45
CA MET A 3 -8.05 8.81 -10.63
C MET A 3 -8.76 8.30 -11.88
N MET A 4 -9.59 7.26 -11.78
CA MET A 4 -10.44 6.79 -12.88
C MET A 4 -11.43 7.89 -13.34
N LYS A 5 -11.99 8.66 -12.39
CA LYS A 5 -12.83 9.82 -12.69
C LYS A 5 -12.10 10.89 -13.52
N ARG A 6 -10.76 10.94 -13.44
CA ARG A 6 -9.88 11.81 -14.25
C ARG A 6 -9.44 11.17 -15.57
N GLY A 7 -9.90 9.96 -15.87
CA GLY A 7 -9.57 9.25 -17.11
C GLY A 7 -8.29 8.39 -17.03
N CYS A 8 -7.77 8.14 -15.81
CA CYS A 8 -6.62 7.26 -15.66
C CYS A 8 -7.05 5.80 -15.79
N GLU A 9 -6.27 5.02 -16.54
CA GLU A 9 -6.27 3.57 -16.46
C GLU A 9 -5.58 3.13 -15.17
N VAL A 10 -6.10 2.09 -14.51
CA VAL A 10 -5.64 1.68 -13.18
C VAL A 10 -5.14 0.24 -13.18
N ILE A 11 -3.94 0.06 -12.64
CA ILE A 11 -3.42 -1.24 -12.22
C ILE A 11 -3.54 -1.30 -10.69
N ALA A 12 -4.38 -2.19 -10.20
CA ALA A 12 -4.58 -2.38 -8.77
C ALA A 12 -3.57 -3.41 -8.25
N LEU A 13 -2.64 -2.97 -7.41
CA LEU A 13 -1.65 -3.82 -6.76
C LEU A 13 -2.09 -4.16 -5.34
N HIS A 14 -2.23 -5.45 -5.06
CA HIS A 14 -2.44 -5.99 -3.72
C HIS A 14 -1.18 -6.65 -3.20
N CYS A 15 -0.72 -6.24 -2.01
CA CYS A 15 0.37 -6.89 -1.31
C CYS A 15 -0.22 -7.89 -0.30
N ASP A 16 -0.18 -9.17 -0.65
CA ASP A 16 -0.65 -10.25 0.21
C ASP A 16 0.35 -10.49 1.34
N ASN A 17 -0.03 -10.07 2.52
CA ASN A 17 0.77 -10.15 3.75
C ASN A 17 0.61 -11.49 4.49
N ALA A 18 0.03 -12.54 3.89
CA ALA A 18 -0.06 -13.84 4.56
C ALA A 18 1.34 -14.33 5.01
N PRO A 19 1.51 -14.85 6.23
CA PRO A 19 0.47 -15.24 7.19
C PRO A 19 0.02 -14.13 8.17
N PHE A 20 0.47 -12.88 8.01
CA PHE A 20 0.13 -11.78 8.92
C PHE A 20 -1.27 -11.22 8.69
N THR A 21 -1.90 -11.56 7.58
CA THR A 21 -3.31 -11.27 7.28
C THR A 21 -4.04 -12.55 6.91
N GLY A 22 -5.34 -12.58 7.18
CA GLY A 22 -6.19 -13.71 6.82
C GLY A 22 -6.61 -13.69 5.33
N PRO A 23 -7.15 -14.81 4.82
CA PRO A 23 -7.55 -14.94 3.41
C PRO A 23 -8.67 -13.97 2.99
N LYS A 24 -9.49 -13.52 3.94
CA LYS A 24 -10.58 -12.56 3.68
C LYS A 24 -10.09 -11.22 3.13
N VAL A 25 -8.85 -10.81 3.42
CA VAL A 25 -8.26 -9.57 2.88
C VAL A 25 -8.21 -9.63 1.35
N HIS A 26 -7.80 -10.77 0.80
CA HIS A 26 -7.76 -10.99 -0.65
C HIS A 26 -9.17 -11.00 -1.25
N GLU A 27 -10.12 -11.70 -0.61
CA GLU A 27 -11.52 -11.71 -1.06
C GLU A 27 -12.14 -10.31 -1.06
N ASN A 28 -11.84 -9.48 -0.04
CA ASN A 28 -12.31 -8.11 0.04
C ASN A 28 -11.67 -7.23 -1.05
N PHE A 29 -10.39 -7.45 -1.37
CA PHE A 29 -9.73 -6.79 -2.50
C PHE A 29 -10.47 -7.08 -3.81
N ASP A 30 -10.78 -8.34 -4.11
CA ASP A 30 -11.51 -8.72 -5.32
C ASP A 30 -12.88 -8.03 -5.40
N LYS A 31 -13.67 -8.08 -4.32
CA LYS A 31 -14.98 -7.42 -4.25
C LYS A 31 -14.89 -5.91 -4.48
N ILE A 32 -13.86 -5.25 -3.93
CA ILE A 32 -13.62 -3.82 -4.12
C ILE A 32 -13.32 -3.53 -5.60
N ILE A 33 -12.47 -4.33 -6.24
CA ILE A 33 -12.14 -4.15 -7.65
C ILE A 33 -13.36 -4.37 -8.54
N ASP A 34 -14.16 -5.41 -8.28
CA ASP A 34 -15.38 -5.68 -9.02
C ASP A 34 -16.39 -4.52 -8.89
N GLN A 35 -16.53 -3.94 -7.69
CA GLN A 35 -17.36 -2.74 -7.47
C GLN A 35 -16.80 -1.53 -8.25
N LEU A 36 -15.49 -1.32 -8.22
CA LEU A 36 -14.84 -0.21 -8.90
C LEU A 36 -14.87 -0.35 -10.43
N GLN A 37 -14.96 -1.57 -10.97
CA GLN A 37 -15.01 -1.80 -12.40
C GLN A 37 -16.18 -1.06 -13.07
N SER A 38 -17.30 -0.87 -12.38
CA SER A 38 -18.44 -0.11 -12.87
C SER A 38 -18.12 1.37 -13.15
N TYR A 39 -17.09 1.91 -12.52
CA TYR A 39 -16.62 3.29 -12.69
C TYR A 39 -15.48 3.44 -13.72
N ALA A 40 -14.96 2.33 -14.23
CA ALA A 40 -13.81 2.33 -15.14
C ALA A 40 -14.17 2.63 -16.61
N LYS A 41 -15.42 3.02 -16.92
CA LYS A 41 -15.90 3.48 -18.24
C LYS A 41 -15.46 2.57 -19.40
N GLY A 42 -15.52 1.25 -19.20
CA GLY A 42 -15.19 0.26 -20.24
C GLY A 42 -13.71 -0.12 -20.31
N VAL A 43 -12.83 0.53 -19.54
CA VAL A 43 -11.42 0.11 -19.42
C VAL A 43 -11.30 -0.88 -18.25
N PRO A 44 -10.79 -2.09 -18.45
CA PRO A 44 -10.63 -3.06 -17.37
C PRO A 44 -9.58 -2.58 -16.36
N ILE A 45 -9.88 -2.74 -15.05
CA ILE A 45 -8.89 -2.57 -13.99
C ILE A 45 -8.01 -3.83 -14.00
N THR A 46 -6.72 -3.66 -14.25
CA THR A 46 -5.76 -4.77 -14.17
C THR A 46 -5.46 -5.10 -12.72
N LYS A 47 -5.73 -6.32 -12.27
CA LYS A 47 -5.38 -6.79 -10.91
C LYS A 47 -3.99 -7.41 -10.91
N LYS A 48 -3.19 -7.08 -9.90
CA LYS A 48 -1.90 -7.70 -9.62
C LYS A 48 -1.79 -7.99 -8.13
N VAL A 49 -1.32 -9.20 -7.82
CA VAL A 49 -1.10 -9.66 -6.44
C VAL A 49 0.36 -10.03 -6.28
N VAL A 50 0.98 -9.56 -5.22
CA VAL A 50 2.35 -9.90 -4.83
C VAL A 50 2.36 -10.63 -3.50
N LYS A 51 3.06 -11.75 -3.38
CA LYS A 51 3.28 -12.45 -2.11
C LYS A 51 4.28 -11.66 -1.28
N TYR A 52 3.77 -10.99 -0.25
CA TYR A 52 4.54 -9.98 0.48
C TYR A 52 4.89 -10.41 1.93
N GLY A 53 4.36 -11.53 2.39
CA GLY A 53 4.56 -12.00 3.78
C GLY A 53 6.03 -12.24 4.14
N GLU A 54 6.83 -12.79 3.22
CA GLU A 54 8.27 -13.01 3.47
C GLU A 54 9.05 -11.70 3.62
N TYR A 55 8.75 -10.70 2.79
CA TYR A 55 9.31 -9.35 2.95
C TYR A 55 8.97 -8.78 4.33
N LEU A 56 7.71 -8.89 4.73
CA LEU A 56 7.24 -8.38 6.02
C LEU A 56 7.88 -9.11 7.20
N GLN A 57 8.07 -10.43 7.09
CA GLN A 57 8.80 -11.22 8.08
C GLN A 57 10.24 -10.72 8.21
N GLN A 58 10.94 -10.54 7.09
CA GLN A 58 12.32 -10.06 7.08
C GLN A 58 12.43 -8.66 7.69
N ALA A 59 11.47 -7.76 7.41
CA ALA A 59 11.42 -6.44 8.03
C ALA A 59 11.26 -6.51 9.56
N LYS A 60 10.47 -7.47 10.07
CA LYS A 60 10.32 -7.69 11.51
C LYS A 60 11.57 -8.25 12.18
N ASP A 61 12.29 -9.14 11.49
CA ASP A 61 13.44 -9.84 12.05
C ASP A 61 14.70 -8.97 12.07
N CYS A 62 14.84 -8.06 11.12
CA CYS A 62 16.05 -7.28 10.88
C CYS A 62 15.99 -5.82 11.34
N ALA A 63 14.85 -5.33 11.81
CA ALA A 63 14.68 -3.94 12.18
C ALA A 63 13.96 -3.76 13.53
N PRO A 64 14.08 -2.59 14.18
CA PRO A 64 13.30 -2.30 15.39
C PRO A 64 11.80 -2.49 15.15
N GLU A 65 11.11 -3.21 16.04
CA GLU A 65 9.69 -3.56 15.92
C GLU A 65 8.81 -2.36 15.52
N LYS A 66 9.03 -1.19 16.14
CA LYS A 66 8.25 0.01 15.85
C LYS A 66 8.33 0.50 14.40
N MET A 67 9.36 0.11 13.63
CA MET A 67 9.58 0.50 12.23
C MET A 67 8.90 -0.45 11.23
N THR A 68 8.33 -1.56 11.67
CA THR A 68 7.74 -2.58 10.79
C THR A 68 6.78 -2.00 9.76
N CYS A 69 5.83 -1.14 10.17
CA CYS A 69 4.87 -0.53 9.25
C CYS A 69 5.52 0.47 8.28
N VAL A 70 6.58 1.17 8.70
CA VAL A 70 7.32 2.11 7.85
C VAL A 70 8.06 1.34 6.76
N LEU A 71 8.78 0.28 7.13
CA LEU A 71 9.51 -0.59 6.18
C LEU A 71 8.55 -1.33 5.24
N CYS A 72 7.45 -1.83 5.77
CA CYS A 72 6.39 -2.45 4.98
C CYS A 72 5.92 -1.50 3.88
N LYS A 73 5.56 -0.27 4.23
CA LYS A 73 5.07 0.73 3.27
C LYS A 73 6.16 1.16 2.28
N SER A 74 7.40 1.31 2.73
CA SER A 74 8.54 1.60 1.85
C SER A 74 8.73 0.53 0.77
N GLY A 75 8.68 -0.75 1.13
CA GLY A 75 8.77 -1.84 0.17
C GLY A 75 7.59 -1.89 -0.81
N MET A 76 6.37 -1.63 -0.33
CA MET A 76 5.18 -1.54 -1.19
C MET A 76 5.35 -0.49 -2.29
N TYR A 77 5.88 0.70 -1.96
CA TYR A 77 6.13 1.74 -2.97
C TYR A 77 7.19 1.32 -3.99
N LYS A 78 8.28 0.68 -3.55
CA LYS A 78 9.34 0.22 -4.46
C LYS A 78 8.87 -0.92 -5.37
N ILE A 79 8.01 -1.81 -4.88
CA ILE A 79 7.37 -2.83 -5.72
C ILE A 79 6.39 -2.18 -6.72
N ALA A 80 5.60 -1.21 -6.26
CA ALA A 80 4.69 -0.47 -7.13
C ALA A 80 5.44 0.29 -8.23
N GLU A 81 6.59 0.88 -7.92
CA GLU A 81 7.48 1.54 -8.90
C GLU A 81 7.98 0.55 -9.96
N LYS A 82 8.51 -0.61 -9.54
CA LYS A 82 8.93 -1.67 -10.47
C LYS A 82 7.78 -2.12 -11.37
N LEU A 83 6.60 -2.30 -10.78
CA LEU A 83 5.40 -2.68 -11.53
C LEU A 83 5.00 -1.58 -12.52
N ALA A 84 5.03 -0.32 -12.10
CA ALA A 84 4.74 0.82 -12.94
C ALA A 84 5.68 0.88 -14.15
N HIS A 85 6.98 0.72 -13.97
CA HIS A 85 7.95 0.64 -15.07
C HIS A 85 7.65 -0.53 -16.02
N LYS A 86 7.32 -1.72 -15.48
CA LYS A 86 7.00 -2.91 -16.29
C LYS A 86 5.77 -2.70 -17.18
N TYR A 87 4.78 -1.96 -16.72
CA TYR A 87 3.51 -1.72 -17.42
C TYR A 87 3.42 -0.34 -18.08
N GLY A 88 4.46 0.48 -18.01
CA GLY A 88 4.47 1.83 -18.58
C GLY A 88 3.54 2.81 -17.87
N ALA A 89 3.22 2.58 -16.59
CA ALA A 89 2.43 3.51 -15.81
C ALA A 89 3.25 4.76 -15.44
N SER A 90 2.60 5.92 -15.38
CA SER A 90 3.25 7.22 -15.19
C SER A 90 3.30 7.69 -13.74
N ALA A 91 2.58 7.04 -12.84
CA ALA A 91 2.52 7.41 -11.42
C ALA A 91 2.07 6.23 -10.55
N ILE A 92 2.42 6.29 -9.27
CA ILE A 92 1.85 5.47 -8.21
C ILE A 92 0.71 6.25 -7.57
N VAL A 93 -0.36 5.57 -7.17
CA VAL A 93 -1.48 6.17 -6.44
C VAL A 93 -1.65 5.47 -5.11
N ASP A 94 -1.78 6.22 -4.03
CA ASP A 94 -2.08 5.68 -2.71
C ASP A 94 -3.28 6.35 -2.02
N GLY A 95 -3.80 5.71 -0.98
CA GLY A 95 -4.89 6.22 -0.16
C GLY A 95 -4.41 6.96 1.11
N SER A 96 -3.23 7.55 1.10
CA SER A 96 -2.73 8.28 2.28
C SER A 96 -3.59 9.52 2.58
N SER A 97 -3.89 9.70 3.88
CA SER A 97 -4.50 10.91 4.44
C SER A 97 -3.71 11.31 5.69
N VAL A 98 -3.28 12.57 5.79
CA VAL A 98 -2.40 13.04 6.86
C VAL A 98 -3.05 12.86 8.23
N GLY A 99 -2.33 12.21 9.15
CA GLY A 99 -2.74 12.07 10.55
C GLY A 99 -3.80 11.01 10.84
N GLN A 100 -4.29 10.26 9.85
CA GLN A 100 -5.31 9.23 10.08
C GLN A 100 -4.79 8.03 10.87
N VAL A 101 -3.57 7.61 10.60
CA VAL A 101 -2.88 6.52 11.31
C VAL A 101 -1.41 6.85 11.50
N ALA A 102 -0.74 6.14 12.40
CA ALA A 102 0.67 6.36 12.74
C ALA A 102 1.62 6.40 11.52
N SER A 103 1.37 5.58 10.50
CA SER A 103 2.18 5.55 9.27
C SER A 103 1.93 6.72 8.33
N GLN A 104 0.99 7.62 8.62
CA GLN A 104 0.57 8.73 7.76
C GLN A 104 0.90 10.11 8.36
N THR A 105 1.88 10.20 9.26
CA THR A 105 2.50 11.47 9.63
C THR A 105 3.37 11.99 8.49
N LEU A 106 3.63 13.30 8.44
CA LEU A 106 4.48 13.88 7.38
C LEU A 106 5.88 13.27 7.35
N SER A 107 6.47 13.00 8.52
CA SER A 107 7.78 12.33 8.63
C SER A 107 7.73 10.92 8.03
N ASN A 108 6.69 10.14 8.33
CA ASN A 108 6.54 8.78 7.84
C ASN A 108 6.23 8.75 6.34
N ILE A 109 5.43 9.70 5.84
CA ILE A 109 5.16 9.85 4.41
C ILE A 109 6.46 10.15 3.66
N LEU A 110 7.29 11.07 4.16
CA LEU A 110 8.60 11.37 3.58
C LEU A 110 9.49 10.12 3.57
N ALA A 111 9.66 9.48 4.72
CA ALA A 111 10.58 8.35 4.88
C ALA A 111 10.15 7.11 4.09
N THR A 112 8.85 6.83 3.98
CA THR A 112 8.34 5.67 3.22
C THR A 112 8.45 5.84 1.71
N ARG A 113 8.42 7.06 1.21
CA ARG A 113 8.53 7.38 -0.22
C ARG A 113 9.95 7.65 -0.68
N HIS A 114 10.89 7.71 0.26
CA HIS A 114 12.29 8.00 -0.06
C HIS A 114 12.89 6.95 -1.01
N GLY A 115 13.61 7.43 -2.05
CA GLY A 115 14.21 6.57 -3.06
C GLY A 115 13.23 5.97 -4.07
N VAL A 116 12.05 6.57 -4.23
CA VAL A 116 11.11 6.30 -5.34
C VAL A 116 11.21 7.45 -6.34
N ASP A 117 11.57 7.13 -7.59
CA ASP A 117 11.89 8.10 -8.64
C ASP A 117 10.70 8.38 -9.58
N MET A 118 9.47 8.18 -9.09
CA MET A 118 8.27 8.49 -9.87
C MET A 118 7.22 9.23 -9.03
N PRO A 119 6.26 9.96 -9.67
CA PRO A 119 5.22 10.65 -8.95
C PRO A 119 4.37 9.70 -8.09
N ILE A 120 4.16 10.05 -6.81
CA ILE A 120 3.22 9.39 -5.92
C ILE A 120 2.06 10.35 -5.66
N LEU A 121 0.89 10.01 -6.19
CA LEU A 121 -0.33 10.79 -6.06
C LEU A 121 -1.15 10.27 -4.87
N SER A 122 -1.55 11.16 -3.98
CA SER A 122 -2.39 10.84 -2.81
C SER A 122 -3.68 11.66 -2.87
N PRO A 123 -4.69 11.22 -3.63
CA PRO A 123 -5.91 12.02 -3.85
C PRO A 123 -6.71 12.31 -2.58
N LEU A 124 -6.44 11.59 -1.48
CA LEU A 124 -7.12 11.72 -0.21
C LEU A 124 -6.31 12.50 0.84
N ILE A 125 -5.16 13.06 0.48
CA ILE A 125 -4.15 13.55 1.43
C ILE A 125 -4.67 14.59 2.42
N GLY A 126 -5.55 15.46 1.99
CA GLY A 126 -6.15 16.54 2.80
C GLY A 126 -7.59 16.26 3.27
N LEU A 127 -8.13 15.08 3.00
CA LEU A 127 -9.48 14.74 3.40
C LEU A 127 -9.49 14.10 4.79
N ASP A 128 -10.51 14.42 5.58
CA ASP A 128 -10.74 13.76 6.87
C ASP A 128 -11.43 12.39 6.70
N LYS A 129 -11.55 11.67 7.82
CA LYS A 129 -12.14 10.32 7.80
C LYS A 129 -13.61 10.32 7.34
N LEU A 130 -14.37 11.35 7.68
CA LEU A 130 -15.79 11.43 7.32
C LEU A 130 -15.96 11.72 5.83
N GLU A 131 -15.14 12.59 5.26
CA GLU A 131 -15.12 12.88 3.82
C GLU A 131 -14.75 11.64 3.01
N ILE A 132 -13.73 10.90 3.45
CA ILE A 132 -13.31 9.65 2.80
C ILE A 132 -14.41 8.58 2.91
N THR A 133 -15.05 8.47 4.06
CA THR A 133 -16.17 7.53 4.29
C THR A 133 -17.33 7.83 3.36
N ARG A 134 -17.74 9.10 3.23
CA ARG A 134 -18.81 9.51 2.30
C ARG A 134 -18.50 9.11 0.85
N ILE A 135 -17.26 9.36 0.40
CA ILE A 135 -16.84 8.92 -0.95
C ILE A 135 -16.98 7.40 -1.09
N ALA A 136 -16.54 6.64 -0.09
CA ALA A 136 -16.61 5.17 -0.11
C ALA A 136 -18.06 4.65 -0.09
N GLU A 137 -18.97 5.32 0.63
CA GLU A 137 -20.41 5.06 0.63
C GLU A 137 -21.01 5.35 -0.76
N ASP A 138 -20.72 6.53 -1.33
CA ASP A 138 -21.25 6.96 -2.64
C ASP A 138 -20.85 6.00 -3.78
N ILE A 139 -19.67 5.39 -3.70
CA ILE A 139 -19.19 4.44 -4.72
C ILE A 139 -19.44 2.97 -4.35
N GLY A 140 -20.11 2.69 -3.22
CA GLY A 140 -20.50 1.35 -2.81
C GLY A 140 -19.37 0.46 -2.29
N THR A 141 -18.20 1.01 -1.94
CA THR A 141 -17.06 0.23 -1.42
C THR A 141 -17.02 0.19 0.11
N PHE A 142 -17.78 1.05 0.80
CA PHE A 142 -17.73 1.17 2.25
C PHE A 142 -18.13 -0.11 2.97
N GLU A 143 -19.25 -0.72 2.59
CA GLU A 143 -19.74 -1.96 3.23
C GLU A 143 -18.78 -3.13 3.02
N ILE A 144 -18.09 -3.19 1.87
CA ILE A 144 -17.05 -4.20 1.60
C ILE A 144 -15.86 -3.96 2.52
N SER A 145 -15.43 -2.71 2.68
CA SER A 145 -14.28 -2.33 3.51
C SER A 145 -14.50 -2.53 5.01
N LYS A 146 -15.77 -2.64 5.46
CA LYS A 146 -16.14 -2.93 6.85
C LYS A 146 -16.14 -4.42 7.19
N LEU A 147 -16.07 -5.29 6.19
CA LEU A 147 -16.03 -6.73 6.44
C LEU A 147 -14.78 -7.04 7.26
N ASP A 148 -15.00 -7.72 8.38
CA ASP A 148 -13.91 -8.11 9.29
C ASP A 148 -12.97 -9.10 8.58
N ASP A 149 -11.76 -8.64 8.33
CA ASP A 149 -10.68 -9.40 7.71
C ASP A 149 -9.57 -9.80 8.70
N GLY A 150 -9.75 -9.47 9.98
CA GLY A 150 -8.79 -9.74 11.06
C GLY A 150 -7.61 -8.78 11.13
N GLY A 151 -7.50 -7.83 10.18
CA GLY A 151 -6.39 -6.88 10.12
C GLY A 151 -5.02 -7.53 9.94
N CYS A 152 -3.96 -6.74 10.13
CA CYS A 152 -2.58 -7.20 10.02
C CYS A 152 -1.97 -7.44 11.40
N HIS A 153 -1.56 -8.68 11.70
CA HIS A 153 -0.94 -9.07 12.97
C HIS A 153 0.54 -8.67 13.11
N ALA A 154 1.13 -8.09 12.06
CA ALA A 154 2.49 -7.56 12.11
C ALA A 154 2.57 -6.12 12.64
N VAL A 155 1.43 -5.48 12.89
CA VAL A 155 1.39 -4.09 13.40
C VAL A 155 2.01 -4.05 14.80
N PRO A 156 3.04 -3.22 15.03
CA PRO A 156 3.66 -3.10 16.34
C PRO A 156 2.72 -2.43 17.35
N LYS A 157 2.88 -2.78 18.62
CA LYS A 157 2.09 -2.16 19.71
C LYS A 157 2.30 -0.64 19.78
N TYR A 158 3.50 -0.17 19.50
CA TYR A 158 3.87 1.25 19.48
C TYR A 158 4.55 1.58 18.15
N PRO A 159 3.77 1.87 17.09
CA PRO A 159 4.32 2.15 15.77
C PRO A 159 5.09 3.48 15.75
N GLU A 160 6.12 3.54 14.92
CA GLU A 160 6.88 4.77 14.68
C GLU A 160 5.98 5.84 14.07
N THR A 161 6.01 7.05 14.64
CA THR A 161 5.26 8.20 14.15
C THR A 161 6.15 9.34 13.65
N LYS A 162 7.45 9.24 13.88
CA LYS A 162 8.46 10.26 13.51
C LYS A 162 9.67 9.56 12.89
N ALA A 163 9.42 8.83 11.79
CA ALA A 163 10.51 8.17 11.08
C ALA A 163 11.49 9.18 10.52
N ASP A 164 12.78 8.86 10.69
CA ASP A 164 13.89 9.56 10.08
C ASP A 164 14.36 8.79 8.85
N VAL A 165 14.66 9.51 7.76
CA VAL A 165 15.04 8.90 6.47
C VAL A 165 16.31 8.06 6.62
N ASP A 166 17.34 8.58 7.30
CA ASP A 166 18.63 7.89 7.42
C ASP A 166 18.47 6.57 8.19
N ARG A 167 17.66 6.58 9.26
CA ARG A 167 17.36 5.37 10.03
C ARG A 167 16.55 4.35 9.25
N VAL A 168 15.63 4.81 8.39
CA VAL A 168 14.88 3.91 7.50
C VAL A 168 15.81 3.30 6.47
N GLU A 169 16.73 4.08 5.88
CA GLU A 169 17.73 3.55 4.96
C GLU A 169 18.67 2.54 5.63
N GLU A 170 19.12 2.82 6.85
CA GLU A 170 19.94 1.88 7.62
C GLU A 170 19.21 0.54 7.83
N ALA A 171 17.93 0.59 8.24
CA ALA A 171 17.10 -0.60 8.40
C ALA A 171 16.86 -1.33 7.08
N CYS A 172 16.66 -0.60 5.99
CA CYS A 172 16.55 -1.17 4.63
C CYS A 172 17.84 -1.90 4.20
N ARG A 173 19.00 -1.33 4.51
CA ARG A 173 20.31 -1.99 4.27
C ARG A 173 20.47 -3.23 5.14
N ALA A 174 20.15 -3.15 6.42
CA ALA A 174 20.27 -4.28 7.35
C ALA A 174 19.41 -5.48 6.95
N MET A 175 18.21 -5.24 6.42
CA MET A 175 17.33 -6.29 5.92
C MET A 175 17.59 -6.70 4.46
N ASN A 176 18.62 -6.19 3.80
CA ASN A 176 18.85 -6.40 2.36
C ASN A 176 17.57 -6.16 1.52
N GLN A 177 16.95 -5.00 1.73
CA GLN A 177 15.63 -4.67 1.16
C GLN A 177 15.57 -4.89 -0.37
N LYS A 178 16.65 -4.60 -1.08
CA LYS A 178 16.69 -4.75 -2.55
C LYS A 178 16.40 -6.18 -2.97
N GLU A 179 17.08 -7.15 -2.38
CA GLU A 179 16.88 -8.58 -2.69
C GLU A 179 15.47 -9.04 -2.28
N ALA A 180 14.99 -8.60 -1.11
CA ALA A 180 13.65 -8.92 -0.65
C ALA A 180 12.55 -8.38 -1.59
N ILE A 181 12.75 -7.19 -2.17
CA ILE A 181 11.87 -6.61 -3.18
C ILE A 181 11.91 -7.42 -4.48
N GLU A 182 13.10 -7.81 -4.99
CA GLU A 182 13.21 -8.63 -6.19
C GLU A 182 12.45 -9.94 -6.01
N LYS A 183 12.70 -10.65 -4.90
CA LYS A 183 12.02 -11.91 -4.59
C LYS A 183 10.50 -11.75 -4.52
N ALA A 184 10.01 -10.70 -3.86
CA ALA A 184 8.57 -10.42 -3.80
C ALA A 184 8.02 -10.07 -5.20
N PHE A 185 8.73 -9.25 -5.97
CA PHE A 185 8.32 -8.84 -7.31
C PHE A 185 8.19 -10.02 -8.28
N ASP A 186 9.10 -11.01 -8.21
CA ASP A 186 9.06 -12.22 -9.03
C ASP A 186 7.84 -13.11 -8.75
N SER A 187 7.16 -12.88 -7.61
CA SER A 187 5.92 -13.59 -7.24
C SER A 187 4.64 -12.97 -7.81
N ILE A 188 4.73 -11.87 -8.56
CA ILE A 188 3.56 -11.15 -9.09
C ILE A 188 2.91 -11.95 -10.21
N ASP A 189 1.61 -12.23 -10.05
CA ASP A 189 0.74 -12.89 -11.02
C ASP A 189 0.17 -11.90 -12.06
#